data_6cf5ce4d451eb4b0e7263289802a344e
#
_entry.id   6cf5ce4d451eb4b0e7263289802a344e
#
_cell.length_a   1.000
_cell.length_b   1.000
_cell.length_c   1.000
_cell.angle_alpha   90.00
_cell.angle_beta   90.00
_cell.angle_gamma   90.00
#
_symmetry.space_group_name_H-M   'P 1'
#
loop_
_entity.id
_entity.type
_entity.pdbx_description
1 polymer ?
#
loop_
_entity_poly.entity_id
_entity_poly.type
_entity_poly.pdbx_seq_one_letter_code
_entity_poly.pdbx_strand_id
1 'polypeptide(L)'
;MFSLGKHSKPIMLYFFVIIFSSIGYAAGEPLHEAAKKGDMDQINRLIEKGATVDVMDENSNTPLYIAVGQGHKEVVELLILKGANVNAVCWRGYTPLHWAVAALGGERELAELLIAKGANIDAVDRKGKTPLSHAAYSGYKELAELLISKGANVNAIDNKGRTSLDWANYSRHKDLVELLIRHGGETRTPWSGSPIGTWL
;
A
#
# COMPACT_ATOMS: atom_id res chain seq x y z
N MET A 1 52.28 19.62 35.11
CA MET A 1 51.49 18.44 35.45
C MET A 1 50.03 18.82 35.28
N PHE A 2 49.50 18.80 34.05
CA PHE A 2 48.11 19.13 33.75
C PHE A 2 47.43 17.85 33.25
N SER A 3 46.45 17.39 34.03
CA SER A 3 45.61 16.23 33.74
C SER A 3 44.60 16.60 32.66
N LEU A 4 44.66 15.98 31.50
CA LEU A 4 43.66 16.07 30.45
C LEU A 4 42.47 15.13 30.77
N GLY A 5 41.37 15.75 31.10
CA GLY A 5 40.12 15.08 31.49
C GLY A 5 39.53 14.20 30.37
N LYS A 6 39.12 13.00 30.77
CA LYS A 6 38.44 11.96 30.00
C LYS A 6 36.95 12.32 29.73
N HIS A 7 36.65 13.28 28.87
CA HIS A 7 35.22 13.56 28.52
C HIS A 7 34.97 13.98 27.07
N SER A 8 35.61 13.32 26.09
CA SER A 8 35.40 13.65 24.68
C SER A 8 34.65 12.59 23.82
N LYS A 9 34.05 11.56 24.43
CA LYS A 9 33.38 10.51 23.68
C LYS A 9 31.86 10.67 23.38
N PRO A 10 31.02 11.46 24.11
CA PRO A 10 29.60 11.57 23.73
C PRO A 10 29.33 12.58 22.60
N ILE A 11 30.18 13.58 22.40
CA ILE A 11 29.91 14.64 21.42
C ILE A 11 30.05 14.13 19.97
N MET A 12 31.02 13.24 19.72
CA MET A 12 31.27 12.69 18.39
C MET A 12 30.17 11.72 17.96
N LEU A 13 29.55 11.00 18.90
CA LEU A 13 28.42 10.12 18.62
C LEU A 13 27.11 10.91 18.31
N TYR A 14 26.94 12.04 19.00
CA TYR A 14 25.83 12.95 18.76
C TYR A 14 25.92 13.66 17.39
N PHE A 15 27.12 14.07 16.99
CA PHE A 15 27.38 14.62 15.66
C PHE A 15 27.16 13.59 14.55
N PHE A 16 27.52 12.31 14.78
CA PHE A 16 27.31 11.24 13.82
C PHE A 16 25.82 10.92 13.64
N VAL A 17 25.04 10.92 14.72
CA VAL A 17 23.57 10.71 14.68
C VAL A 17 22.86 11.88 14.00
N ILE A 18 23.26 13.12 14.27
CA ILE A 18 22.65 14.32 13.64
C ILE A 18 23.00 14.39 12.15
N ILE A 19 24.23 14.06 11.75
CA ILE A 19 24.62 14.05 10.32
C ILE A 19 23.93 12.92 9.59
N PHE A 20 23.78 11.72 10.20
CA PHE A 20 23.04 10.62 9.59
C PHE A 20 21.54 10.88 9.50
N SER A 21 20.92 11.53 10.50
CA SER A 21 19.51 11.91 10.44
C SER A 21 19.24 13.02 9.42
N SER A 22 20.15 13.99 9.29
CA SER A 22 20.01 15.08 8.30
C SER A 22 20.31 14.62 6.87
N ILE A 23 21.21 13.65 6.67
CA ILE A 23 21.46 13.05 5.34
C ILE A 23 20.31 12.12 4.94
N GLY A 24 19.72 11.36 5.88
CA GLY A 24 18.55 10.53 5.63
C GLY A 24 17.30 11.34 5.28
N TYR A 25 17.08 12.46 5.96
CA TYR A 25 15.95 13.36 5.69
C TYR A 25 16.10 14.10 4.35
N ALA A 26 17.30 14.55 4.02
CA ALA A 26 17.58 15.22 2.74
C ALA A 26 17.58 14.26 1.53
N ALA A 27 17.82 12.95 1.75
CA ALA A 27 17.83 11.95 0.68
C ALA A 27 16.44 11.31 0.44
N GLY A 28 15.52 11.41 1.41
CA GLY A 28 14.17 10.86 1.30
C GLY A 28 13.26 11.67 0.37
N GLU A 29 13.21 12.98 0.55
CA GLU A 29 12.40 13.86 -0.30
C GLU A 29 12.75 13.76 -1.79
N PRO A 30 14.03 13.76 -2.22
CA PRO A 30 14.38 13.58 -3.63
C PRO A 30 13.96 12.23 -4.21
N LEU A 31 13.97 11.14 -3.43
CA LEU A 31 13.58 9.82 -3.90
C LEU A 31 12.05 9.72 -4.08
N HIS A 32 11.28 10.30 -3.18
CA HIS A 32 9.82 10.39 -3.31
C HIS A 32 9.42 11.26 -4.50
N GLU A 33 10.10 12.39 -4.71
CA GLU A 33 9.84 13.27 -5.83
C GLU A 33 10.22 12.62 -7.17
N ALA A 34 11.33 11.88 -7.23
CA ALA A 34 11.73 11.09 -8.39
C ALA A 34 10.71 9.99 -8.69
N ALA A 35 10.23 9.28 -7.66
CA ALA A 35 9.18 8.26 -7.79
C ALA A 35 7.86 8.87 -8.29
N LYS A 36 7.50 10.05 -7.79
CA LYS A 36 6.30 10.79 -8.21
C LYS A 36 6.37 11.24 -9.67
N LYS A 37 7.56 11.62 -10.16
CA LYS A 37 7.78 12.08 -11.54
C LYS A 37 8.01 10.94 -12.54
N GLY A 38 8.23 9.73 -12.08
CA GLY A 38 8.62 8.63 -12.96
C GLY A 38 10.09 8.66 -13.40
N ASP A 39 10.97 9.40 -12.69
CA ASP A 39 12.36 9.61 -13.06
C ASP A 39 13.26 8.45 -12.60
N MET A 40 13.36 7.42 -13.45
CA MET A 40 14.17 6.22 -13.16
C MET A 40 15.67 6.53 -13.04
N ASP A 41 16.19 7.48 -13.82
CA ASP A 41 17.60 7.83 -13.78
C ASP A 41 17.96 8.50 -12.44
N GLN A 42 17.08 9.37 -11.97
CA GLN A 42 17.26 10.02 -10.67
C GLN A 42 17.14 9.01 -9.53
N ILE A 43 16.19 8.07 -9.60
CA ILE A 43 16.05 6.98 -8.63
C ILE A 43 17.34 6.17 -8.54
N ASN A 44 17.89 5.72 -9.68
CA ASN A 44 19.14 4.97 -9.71
C ASN A 44 20.28 5.76 -9.08
N ARG A 45 20.48 7.02 -9.49
CA ARG A 45 21.53 7.90 -8.94
C ARG A 45 21.40 8.11 -7.44
N LEU A 46 20.19 8.25 -6.91
CA LEU A 46 19.97 8.45 -5.49
C LEU A 46 20.28 7.18 -4.68
N ILE A 47 19.84 6.01 -5.17
CA ILE A 47 20.12 4.74 -4.51
C ILE A 47 21.62 4.41 -4.55
N GLU A 48 22.31 4.66 -5.68
CA GLU A 48 23.78 4.51 -5.78
C GLU A 48 24.55 5.43 -4.82
N LYS A 49 23.99 6.59 -4.47
CA LYS A 49 24.52 7.50 -3.45
C LYS A 49 24.16 7.10 -2.02
N GLY A 50 23.48 5.97 -1.84
CA GLY A 50 23.16 5.43 -0.52
C GLY A 50 21.78 5.83 0.02
N ALA A 51 20.88 6.33 -0.81
CA ALA A 51 19.49 6.56 -0.39
C ALA A 51 18.82 5.24 -0.03
N THR A 52 18.10 5.20 1.10
CA THR A 52 17.32 4.04 1.52
C THR A 52 16.07 3.91 0.65
N VAL A 53 15.88 2.76 0.00
CA VAL A 53 14.79 2.54 -0.95
C VAL A 53 13.40 2.63 -0.31
N ASP A 54 13.26 2.22 0.96
CA ASP A 54 12.01 2.26 1.73
C ASP A 54 11.93 3.45 2.70
N VAL A 55 12.66 4.53 2.42
CA VAL A 55 12.55 5.75 3.22
C VAL A 55 11.10 6.24 3.21
N MET A 56 10.62 6.66 4.39
CA MET A 56 9.24 7.18 4.54
C MET A 56 9.23 8.70 4.52
N ASP A 57 8.23 9.28 3.84
CA ASP A 57 7.93 10.71 3.93
C ASP A 57 7.19 11.06 5.23
N GLU A 58 6.83 12.32 5.40
CA GLU A 58 6.07 12.82 6.57
C GLU A 58 4.71 12.15 6.74
N ASN A 59 4.15 11.61 5.66
CA ASN A 59 2.88 10.89 5.65
C ASN A 59 3.05 9.38 5.80
N SER A 60 4.28 8.91 6.07
CA SER A 60 4.63 7.49 6.14
C SER A 60 4.47 6.76 4.81
N ASN A 61 4.61 7.44 3.67
CA ASN A 61 4.60 6.81 2.36
C ASN A 61 6.02 6.46 1.93
N THR A 62 6.20 5.31 1.31
CA THR A 62 7.45 4.94 0.66
C THR A 62 7.48 5.43 -0.80
N PRO A 63 8.66 5.54 -1.45
CA PRO A 63 8.75 5.84 -2.87
C PRO A 63 7.94 4.86 -3.73
N LEU A 64 7.94 3.56 -3.38
CA LEU A 64 7.13 2.54 -4.06
C LEU A 64 5.63 2.87 -3.98
N TYR A 65 5.12 3.21 -2.79
CA TYR A 65 3.72 3.58 -2.60
C TYR A 65 3.33 4.79 -3.46
N ILE A 66 4.20 5.79 -3.56
CA ILE A 66 3.98 6.97 -4.40
C ILE A 66 3.98 6.60 -5.88
N ALA A 67 4.95 5.81 -6.34
CA ALA A 67 5.04 5.36 -7.74
C ALA A 67 3.78 4.60 -8.16
N VAL A 68 3.26 3.73 -7.30
CA VAL A 68 1.99 3.02 -7.53
C VAL A 68 0.84 4.02 -7.66
N GLY A 69 0.75 5.01 -6.78
CA GLY A 69 -0.31 6.03 -6.82
C GLY A 69 -0.27 6.93 -8.04
N GLN A 70 0.88 7.04 -8.71
CA GLN A 70 1.05 7.80 -9.95
C GLN A 70 0.91 6.92 -11.21
N GLY A 71 0.78 5.60 -11.08
CA GLY A 71 0.69 4.70 -12.22
C GLY A 71 2.02 4.42 -12.93
N HIS A 72 3.16 4.74 -12.31
CA HIS A 72 4.48 4.59 -12.94
C HIS A 72 5.00 3.16 -12.85
N LYS A 73 4.51 2.26 -13.71
CA LYS A 73 4.80 0.84 -13.69
C LYS A 73 6.29 0.52 -13.73
N GLU A 74 7.04 1.15 -14.62
CA GLU A 74 8.49 0.94 -14.77
C GLU A 74 9.26 1.35 -13.51
N VAL A 75 8.82 2.42 -12.84
CA VAL A 75 9.39 2.85 -11.57
C VAL A 75 9.05 1.87 -10.46
N VAL A 76 7.82 1.33 -10.45
CA VAL A 76 7.41 0.28 -9.50
C VAL A 76 8.30 -0.95 -9.65
N GLU A 77 8.51 -1.42 -10.89
CA GLU A 77 9.41 -2.54 -11.18
C GLU A 77 10.85 -2.24 -10.74
N LEU A 78 11.37 -1.06 -11.04
CA LEU A 78 12.71 -0.62 -10.66
C LEU A 78 12.88 -0.61 -9.14
N LEU A 79 11.95 0.02 -8.41
CA LEU A 79 12.03 0.10 -6.94
C LEU A 79 11.99 -1.29 -6.30
N ILE A 80 11.13 -2.18 -6.77
CA ILE A 80 11.08 -3.57 -6.30
C ILE A 80 12.39 -4.31 -6.62
N LEU A 81 12.96 -4.13 -7.81
CA LEU A 81 14.27 -4.68 -8.18
C LEU A 81 15.40 -4.17 -7.26
N LYS A 82 15.31 -2.91 -6.81
CA LYS A 82 16.25 -2.31 -5.84
C LYS A 82 15.98 -2.72 -4.40
N GLY A 83 15.02 -3.63 -4.15
CA GLY A 83 14.74 -4.19 -2.84
C GLY A 83 13.64 -3.46 -2.05
N ALA A 84 12.81 -2.65 -2.69
CA ALA A 84 11.68 -2.05 -2.03
C ALA A 84 10.71 -3.10 -1.48
N ASN A 85 10.24 -2.90 -0.25
CA ASN A 85 9.27 -3.77 0.39
C ASN A 85 7.88 -3.60 -0.24
N VAL A 86 7.47 -4.58 -1.04
CA VAL A 86 6.16 -4.61 -1.71
C VAL A 86 4.99 -4.59 -0.72
N ASN A 87 5.23 -4.95 0.54
CA ASN A 87 4.25 -4.99 1.62
C ASN A 87 4.42 -3.85 2.63
N ALA A 88 5.19 -2.82 2.31
CA ALA A 88 5.36 -1.67 3.21
C ALA A 88 4.00 -1.09 3.60
N VAL A 89 3.81 -0.90 4.92
CA VAL A 89 2.57 -0.31 5.45
C VAL A 89 2.73 1.20 5.49
N CYS A 90 1.96 1.87 4.67
CA CYS A 90 1.97 3.31 4.49
C CYS A 90 0.80 4.00 5.24
N TRP A 91 0.51 5.22 4.85
CA TRP A 91 -0.55 6.01 5.44
C TRP A 91 -1.90 5.25 5.53
N ARG A 92 -2.60 5.39 6.66
CA ARG A 92 -3.86 4.66 6.94
C ARG A 92 -3.76 3.13 7.00
N GLY A 93 -2.54 2.58 7.06
CA GLY A 93 -2.35 1.14 7.03
C GLY A 93 -2.38 0.53 5.62
N TYR A 94 -2.38 1.36 4.59
CA TYR A 94 -2.39 0.89 3.21
C TYR A 94 -1.05 0.29 2.82
N THR A 95 -1.09 -0.82 2.10
CA THR A 95 0.04 -1.33 1.33
C THR A 95 -0.01 -0.79 -0.11
N PRO A 96 1.07 -0.92 -0.90
CA PRO A 96 1.03 -0.59 -2.32
C PRO A 96 -0.14 -1.26 -3.07
N LEU A 97 -0.49 -2.52 -2.73
CA LEU A 97 -1.63 -3.21 -3.35
C LEU A 97 -2.98 -2.56 -3.00
N HIS A 98 -3.18 -2.12 -1.75
CA HIS A 98 -4.38 -1.35 -1.41
C HIS A 98 -4.50 -0.11 -2.27
N TRP A 99 -3.37 0.59 -2.49
CA TRP A 99 -3.37 1.82 -3.26
C TRP A 99 -3.64 1.57 -4.75
N ALA A 100 -3.03 0.54 -5.34
CA ALA A 100 -3.31 0.14 -6.73
C ALA A 100 -4.80 -0.18 -6.96
N VAL A 101 -5.47 -0.75 -5.94
CA VAL A 101 -6.91 -1.07 -6.01
C VAL A 101 -7.78 0.15 -5.72
N ALA A 102 -7.39 1.02 -4.76
CA ALA A 102 -8.21 2.16 -4.31
C ALA A 102 -8.00 3.44 -5.13
N ALA A 103 -6.88 3.55 -5.88
CA ALA A 103 -6.55 4.71 -6.69
C ALA A 103 -7.53 4.91 -7.86
N LEU A 104 -7.51 6.11 -8.41
CA LEU A 104 -8.38 6.58 -9.49
C LEU A 104 -8.43 5.60 -10.69
N GLY A 105 -9.49 4.81 -10.77
CA GLY A 105 -9.74 3.89 -11.88
C GLY A 105 -9.36 2.43 -11.64
N GLY A 106 -8.66 2.12 -10.53
CA GLY A 106 -8.23 0.74 -10.25
C GLY A 106 -7.19 0.24 -11.24
N GLU A 107 -5.93 0.36 -10.88
CA GLU A 107 -4.79 0.01 -11.75
C GLU A 107 -4.57 -1.51 -11.79
N ARG A 108 -5.32 -2.20 -12.66
CA ARG A 108 -5.27 -3.66 -12.79
C ARG A 108 -3.85 -4.20 -13.04
N GLU A 109 -3.12 -3.58 -13.98
CA GLU A 109 -1.77 -4.03 -14.34
C GLU A 109 -0.78 -3.87 -13.18
N LEU A 110 -0.89 -2.78 -12.40
CA LEU A 110 -0.08 -2.60 -11.22
C LEU A 110 -0.45 -3.57 -10.11
N ALA A 111 -1.75 -3.86 -9.92
CA ALA A 111 -2.18 -4.86 -8.97
C ALA A 111 -1.64 -6.24 -9.34
N GLU A 112 -1.71 -6.65 -10.61
CA GLU A 112 -1.12 -7.90 -11.12
C GLU A 112 0.39 -7.96 -10.87
N LEU A 113 1.10 -6.87 -11.18
CA LEU A 113 2.54 -6.78 -10.95
C LEU A 113 2.89 -6.95 -9.48
N LEU A 114 2.22 -6.19 -8.59
CA LEU A 114 2.47 -6.26 -7.14
C LEU A 114 2.21 -7.66 -6.59
N ILE A 115 1.11 -8.30 -7.00
CA ILE A 115 0.78 -9.67 -6.59
C ILE A 115 1.85 -10.66 -7.09
N ALA A 116 2.30 -10.53 -8.35
CA ALA A 116 3.38 -11.35 -8.91
C ALA A 116 4.72 -11.15 -8.19
N LYS A 117 4.93 -9.99 -7.57
CA LYS A 117 6.11 -9.66 -6.76
C LYS A 117 5.94 -9.97 -5.27
N GLY A 118 4.88 -10.67 -4.87
CA GLY A 118 4.68 -11.15 -3.50
C GLY A 118 3.91 -10.19 -2.59
N ALA A 119 3.11 -9.30 -3.16
CA ALA A 119 2.19 -8.52 -2.34
C ALA A 119 1.19 -9.43 -1.61
N ASN A 120 1.00 -9.18 -0.32
CA ASN A 120 -0.01 -9.87 0.47
C ASN A 120 -1.40 -9.45 0.01
N ILE A 121 -2.10 -10.38 -0.64
CA ILE A 121 -3.40 -10.15 -1.25
C ILE A 121 -4.50 -9.88 -0.22
N ASP A 122 -4.34 -10.40 0.99
CA ASP A 122 -5.27 -10.23 2.12
C ASP A 122 -4.70 -9.28 3.20
N ALA A 123 -3.73 -8.43 2.86
CA ALA A 123 -3.30 -7.37 3.76
C ALA A 123 -4.49 -6.54 4.22
N VAL A 124 -4.47 -6.05 5.46
CA VAL A 124 -5.55 -5.24 6.01
C VAL A 124 -5.11 -3.82 6.33
N ASP A 125 -5.94 -2.85 6.01
CA ASP A 125 -5.77 -1.46 6.41
C ASP A 125 -6.15 -1.24 7.90
N ARG A 126 -6.02 -0.01 8.40
CA ARG A 126 -6.39 0.33 9.79
C ARG A 126 -7.87 0.08 10.13
N LYS A 127 -8.73 -0.09 9.13
CA LYS A 127 -10.16 -0.42 9.31
C LYS A 127 -10.42 -1.91 9.15
N GLY A 128 -9.39 -2.72 8.94
CA GLY A 128 -9.50 -4.15 8.67
C GLY A 128 -9.94 -4.48 7.24
N LYS A 129 -9.99 -3.50 6.33
CA LYS A 129 -10.39 -3.74 4.94
C LYS A 129 -9.23 -4.34 4.15
N THR A 130 -9.54 -5.37 3.37
CA THR A 130 -8.62 -5.95 2.39
C THR A 130 -8.68 -5.19 1.05
N PRO A 131 -7.73 -5.40 0.12
CA PRO A 131 -7.83 -4.90 -1.25
C PRO A 131 -9.16 -5.29 -1.92
N LEU A 132 -9.63 -6.54 -1.70
CA LEU A 132 -10.93 -6.98 -2.24
C LEU A 132 -12.11 -6.17 -1.67
N SER A 133 -12.07 -5.83 -0.37
CA SER A 133 -13.09 -4.96 0.24
C SER A 133 -13.09 -3.55 -0.37
N HIS A 134 -11.92 -3.03 -0.75
CA HIS A 134 -11.81 -1.75 -1.44
C HIS A 134 -12.34 -1.84 -2.88
N ALA A 135 -11.99 -2.88 -3.64
CA ALA A 135 -12.56 -3.13 -4.97
C ALA A 135 -14.08 -3.23 -4.93
N ALA A 136 -14.61 -3.96 -3.94
CA ALA A 136 -16.04 -4.14 -3.75
C ALA A 136 -16.77 -2.82 -3.42
N TYR A 137 -16.17 -1.98 -2.58
CA TYR A 137 -16.72 -0.66 -2.25
C TYR A 137 -16.73 0.29 -3.46
N SER A 138 -15.67 0.26 -4.29
CA SER A 138 -15.47 1.18 -5.41
C SER A 138 -16.14 0.71 -6.72
N GLY A 139 -16.63 -0.54 -6.77
CA GLY A 139 -17.27 -1.06 -7.99
C GLY A 139 -16.31 -1.62 -9.04
N TYR A 140 -15.05 -1.90 -8.68
CA TYR A 140 -14.02 -2.35 -9.62
C TYR A 140 -14.10 -3.87 -9.83
N LYS A 141 -15.00 -4.28 -10.72
CA LYS A 141 -15.32 -5.68 -10.98
C LYS A 141 -14.11 -6.46 -11.48
N GLU A 142 -13.42 -5.94 -12.48
CA GLU A 142 -12.27 -6.59 -13.11
C GLU A 142 -11.11 -6.79 -12.11
N LEU A 143 -10.93 -5.85 -11.17
CA LEU A 143 -9.97 -5.98 -10.09
C LEU A 143 -10.41 -7.01 -9.03
N ALA A 144 -11.71 -7.03 -8.70
CA ALA A 144 -12.23 -8.04 -7.79
C ALA A 144 -12.07 -9.44 -8.38
N GLU A 145 -12.38 -9.63 -9.68
CA GLU A 145 -12.13 -10.89 -10.40
C GLU A 145 -10.65 -11.29 -10.36
N LEU A 146 -9.75 -10.34 -10.60
CA LEU A 146 -8.31 -10.58 -10.50
C LEU A 146 -7.93 -11.05 -9.10
N LEU A 147 -8.31 -10.29 -8.05
CA LEU A 147 -7.98 -10.61 -6.67
C LEU A 147 -8.50 -11.99 -6.27
N ILE A 148 -9.75 -12.30 -6.60
CA ILE A 148 -10.36 -13.61 -6.34
C ILE A 148 -9.61 -14.73 -7.08
N SER A 149 -9.28 -14.54 -8.35
CA SER A 149 -8.53 -15.53 -9.16
C SER A 149 -7.12 -15.78 -8.63
N LYS A 150 -6.55 -14.80 -7.90
CA LYS A 150 -5.24 -14.90 -7.24
C LYS A 150 -5.33 -15.38 -5.79
N GLY A 151 -6.53 -15.79 -5.33
CA GLY A 151 -6.74 -16.43 -4.05
C GLY A 151 -7.10 -15.48 -2.90
N ALA A 152 -7.59 -14.28 -3.17
CA ALA A 152 -8.09 -13.39 -2.12
C ALA A 152 -9.23 -14.04 -1.32
N ASN A 153 -9.22 -13.87 0.00
CA ASN A 153 -10.27 -14.35 0.88
C ASN A 153 -11.55 -13.52 0.70
N VAL A 154 -12.54 -14.11 0.02
CA VAL A 154 -13.82 -13.45 -0.27
C VAL A 154 -14.59 -13.10 1.00
N ASN A 155 -14.40 -13.88 2.08
CA ASN A 155 -15.10 -13.75 3.37
C ASN A 155 -14.25 -13.09 4.45
N ALA A 156 -13.13 -12.43 4.11
CA ALA A 156 -12.40 -11.60 5.05
C ALA A 156 -13.30 -10.49 5.61
N ILE A 157 -13.21 -10.26 6.92
CA ILE A 157 -14.05 -9.28 7.62
C ILE A 157 -13.23 -8.05 8.05
N ASP A 158 -13.82 -6.89 7.95
CA ASP A 158 -13.27 -5.65 8.50
C ASP A 158 -13.51 -5.53 10.02
N ASN A 159 -13.00 -4.47 10.65
CA ASN A 159 -13.13 -4.22 12.08
C ASN A 159 -14.59 -4.04 12.55
N LYS A 160 -15.53 -3.96 11.63
CA LYS A 160 -16.98 -3.91 11.90
C LYS A 160 -17.70 -5.21 11.53
N GLY A 161 -16.95 -6.28 11.23
CA GLY A 161 -17.48 -7.57 10.84
C GLY A 161 -18.05 -7.62 9.41
N ARG A 162 -17.79 -6.63 8.56
CA ARG A 162 -18.33 -6.57 7.19
C ARG A 162 -17.40 -7.29 6.23
N THR A 163 -17.98 -8.05 5.32
CA THR A 163 -17.29 -8.72 4.22
C THR A 163 -17.22 -7.82 2.96
N SER A 164 -16.51 -8.28 1.95
CA SER A 164 -16.50 -7.62 0.63
C SER A 164 -17.91 -7.59 0.01
N LEU A 165 -18.72 -8.63 0.24
CA LEU A 165 -20.12 -8.66 -0.22
C LEU A 165 -20.97 -7.60 0.48
N ASP A 166 -20.78 -7.38 1.78
CA ASP A 166 -21.46 -6.29 2.49
C ASP A 166 -21.09 -4.91 1.92
N TRP A 167 -19.82 -4.72 1.51
CA TRP A 167 -19.37 -3.49 0.89
C TRP A 167 -19.95 -3.28 -0.52
N ALA A 168 -20.03 -4.33 -1.34
CA ALA A 168 -20.65 -4.28 -2.67
C ALA A 168 -22.15 -3.94 -2.56
N ASN A 169 -22.85 -4.54 -1.61
CA ASN A 169 -24.25 -4.24 -1.32
C ASN A 169 -24.42 -2.78 -0.85
N TYR A 170 -23.58 -2.32 0.08
CA TYR A 170 -23.60 -0.93 0.56
C TYR A 170 -23.48 0.08 -0.58
N SER A 171 -22.57 -0.17 -1.51
CA SER A 171 -22.31 0.70 -2.66
C SER A 171 -23.23 0.43 -3.85
N ARG A 172 -24.14 -0.56 -3.76
CA ARG A 172 -25.11 -0.94 -4.79
C ARG A 172 -24.49 -1.40 -6.12
N HIS A 173 -23.32 -2.03 -6.06
CA HIS A 173 -22.64 -2.61 -7.22
C HIS A 173 -23.15 -4.02 -7.50
N LYS A 174 -24.29 -4.13 -8.21
CA LYS A 174 -24.99 -5.39 -8.45
C LYS A 174 -24.12 -6.47 -9.10
N ASP A 175 -23.33 -6.10 -10.11
CA ASP A 175 -22.43 -7.03 -10.81
C ASP A 175 -21.38 -7.63 -9.89
N LEU A 176 -20.88 -6.84 -8.92
CA LEU A 176 -19.95 -7.30 -7.91
C LEU A 176 -20.62 -8.18 -6.85
N VAL A 177 -21.85 -7.86 -6.49
CA VAL A 177 -22.66 -8.71 -5.61
C VAL A 177 -22.81 -10.10 -6.21
N GLU A 178 -23.22 -10.20 -7.50
CA GLU A 178 -23.34 -11.47 -8.21
C GLU A 178 -22.00 -12.21 -8.31
N LEU A 179 -20.91 -11.50 -8.61
CA LEU A 179 -19.57 -12.06 -8.67
C LEU A 179 -19.16 -12.67 -7.33
N LEU A 180 -19.30 -11.91 -6.24
CA LEU A 180 -18.89 -12.34 -4.90
C LEU A 180 -19.72 -13.53 -4.42
N ILE A 181 -21.04 -13.55 -4.64
CA ILE A 181 -21.93 -14.69 -4.33
C ILE A 181 -21.47 -15.94 -5.10
N ARG A 182 -21.17 -15.81 -6.40
CA ARG A 182 -20.69 -16.92 -7.23
C ARG A 182 -19.41 -17.55 -6.70
N HIS A 183 -18.57 -16.74 -6.02
CA HIS A 183 -17.32 -17.18 -5.40
C HIS A 183 -17.44 -17.48 -3.90
N GLY A 184 -18.68 -17.73 -3.40
CA GLY A 184 -18.92 -18.13 -2.02
C GLY A 184 -18.87 -16.99 -1.00
N GLY A 185 -19.08 -15.76 -1.45
CA GLY A 185 -19.19 -14.61 -0.57
C GLY A 185 -20.44 -14.68 0.30
N GLU A 186 -20.29 -14.39 1.58
CA GLU A 186 -21.35 -14.37 2.58
C GLU A 186 -21.52 -12.96 3.16
N THR A 187 -22.75 -12.56 3.46
CA THR A 187 -23.04 -11.38 4.28
C THR A 187 -22.99 -11.75 5.75
N ARG A 188 -22.33 -10.96 6.56
CA ARG A 188 -22.24 -11.21 8.01
C ARG A 188 -22.89 -10.15 8.87
N THR A 189 -23.18 -9.01 8.32
CA THR A 189 -23.90 -7.97 9.05
C THR A 189 -25.35 -7.91 8.61
N PRO A 190 -26.33 -8.09 9.55
CA PRO A 190 -27.67 -7.65 9.26
C PRO A 190 -27.62 -6.14 9.05
N TRP A 191 -27.76 -5.71 7.83
CA TRP A 191 -27.72 -4.29 7.51
C TRP A 191 -28.92 -3.58 8.14
N SER A 192 -28.69 -2.87 9.26
CA SER A 192 -29.74 -2.14 10.02
C SER A 192 -30.21 -0.86 9.32
N GLY A 193 -30.00 -0.70 8.02
CA GLY A 193 -30.22 0.56 7.32
C GLY A 193 -31.01 0.53 6.01
N SER A 194 -31.50 -0.60 5.54
CA SER A 194 -32.52 -0.64 4.45
C SER A 194 -33.20 -2.00 4.39
N PRO A 195 -34.50 -2.05 4.13
CA PRO A 195 -35.19 -3.30 3.90
C PRO A 195 -34.75 -3.85 2.54
N ILE A 196 -33.73 -4.69 2.51
CA ILE A 196 -33.53 -5.56 1.36
C ILE A 196 -34.54 -6.69 1.55
N GLY A 197 -35.75 -6.43 1.06
CA GLY A 197 -36.69 -7.47 0.75
C GLY A 197 -35.98 -8.41 -0.20
N THR A 198 -35.96 -9.69 0.20
CA THR A 198 -35.91 -10.88 -0.62
C THR A 198 -35.89 -10.61 -2.13
N TRP A 199 -34.73 -10.64 -2.74
CA TRP A 199 -34.57 -10.90 -4.15
C TRP A 199 -34.22 -12.38 -4.30
N LEU A 200 -35.25 -13.25 -4.23
CA LEU A 200 -35.31 -14.54 -4.86
C LEU A 200 -35.93 -14.38 -6.23
#